data_e38bdb53369f13f543374476954e52d7
#
_entry.id   e38bdb53369f13f543374476954e52d7
#
_cell.length_a   1.000
_cell.length_b   1.000
_cell.length_c   1.000
_cell.angle_alpha   90.00
_cell.angle_beta   90.00
_cell.angle_gamma   90.00
#
_symmetry.space_group_name_H-M   'P 1'
#
loop_
_entity.id
_entity.type
_entity.pdbx_description
1 polymer ?
#
loop_
_entity_poly.entity_id
_entity_poly.type
_entity_poly.pdbx_seq_one_letter_code
_entity_poly.pdbx_strand_id
1 'polypeptide(L)'
;MNNKEKYKQAFSVLHASEHISLEDIMSEKRSYRQRSKVVAAVVCTVILLGSGSVYAANHYLNPSQIVDEISADSALSKAFADKDAITINETQTSNGYNITLLGLVSGEKLGLYVPDETKKEVSDKHSYAALAISKSDGSKMSNSNFCVSPLINGEAFTDVNAATLNVGLSWFEKDGVIYELIECDNLEIFADRGVYLSLVDDFGDEVAAFRMDEATGKYHKVKDYAGTSALFTLPLDKDKADTMAADKFLVSLRREA
;
A
#
# COMPACT_ATOMS: atom_id res chain seq x y z
N MET A 1 0.63 26.92 0.25
CA MET A 1 0.12 25.76 1.01
C MET A 1 0.70 24.53 0.36
N ASN A 2 1.49 23.74 1.11
CA ASN A 2 2.20 22.56 0.60
C ASN A 2 1.17 21.46 0.27
N ASN A 3 1.43 20.60 -0.73
CA ASN A 3 0.55 19.50 -1.11
C ASN A 3 0.23 18.56 0.06
N LYS A 4 1.19 18.36 0.98
CA LYS A 4 0.98 17.64 2.25
C LYS A 4 -0.12 18.27 3.13
N GLU A 5 -0.22 19.58 3.14
CA GLU A 5 -1.29 20.29 3.88
C GLU A 5 -2.62 20.22 3.18
N LYS A 6 -2.64 20.22 1.83
CA LYS A 6 -3.87 20.01 1.05
C LYS A 6 -4.38 18.58 1.21
N TYR A 7 -3.49 17.60 1.21
CA TYR A 7 -3.83 16.20 1.48
C TYR A 7 -4.40 16.02 2.89
N LYS A 8 -3.67 16.51 3.91
CA LYS A 8 -4.18 16.48 5.29
C LYS A 8 -5.52 17.18 5.44
N GLN A 9 -5.75 18.27 4.71
CA GLN A 9 -7.00 19.03 4.77
C GLN A 9 -8.13 18.30 4.04
N ALA A 10 -7.88 17.67 2.89
CA ALA A 10 -8.84 16.83 2.19
C ALA A 10 -9.26 15.61 3.03
N PHE A 11 -8.31 14.97 3.70
CA PHE A 11 -8.58 13.82 4.57
C PHE A 11 -9.14 14.22 5.96
N SER A 12 -8.80 15.40 6.50
CA SER A 12 -9.34 15.87 7.79
C SER A 12 -10.85 16.15 7.74
N VAL A 13 -11.39 16.44 6.58
CA VAL A 13 -12.84 16.63 6.39
C VAL A 13 -13.58 15.27 6.44
N LEU A 14 -12.89 14.18 6.08
CA LEU A 14 -13.42 12.81 6.13
C LEU A 14 -13.28 12.16 7.52
N HIS A 15 -12.39 12.68 8.38
CA HIS A 15 -12.16 12.19 9.75
C HIS A 15 -13.17 12.71 10.80
N ALA A 16 -14.30 13.26 10.39
CA ALA A 16 -15.32 13.72 11.34
C ALA A 16 -16.26 12.60 11.83
N SER A 17 -16.10 11.35 11.35
CA SER A 17 -16.77 10.18 11.89
C SER A 17 -15.84 9.44 12.89
N GLU A 18 -16.38 9.02 14.01
CA GLU A 18 -15.68 8.14 14.97
C GLU A 18 -15.46 6.77 14.30
N HIS A 19 -14.35 6.63 13.55
CA HIS A 19 -13.98 5.34 12.97
C HIS A 19 -13.64 4.34 14.07
N ILE A 20 -14.34 3.22 14.08
CA ILE A 20 -13.90 2.04 14.82
C ILE A 20 -12.62 1.57 14.14
N SER A 21 -11.48 1.83 14.77
CA SER A 21 -10.18 1.44 14.20
C SER A 21 -10.08 -0.09 14.18
N LEU A 22 -9.29 -0.64 13.24
CA LEU A 22 -8.92 -2.06 13.29
C LEU A 22 -8.35 -2.47 14.66
N GLU A 23 -7.79 -1.52 15.39
CA GLU A 23 -7.31 -1.70 16.78
C GLU A 23 -8.40 -2.09 17.74
N ASP A 24 -9.57 -1.45 17.66
CA ASP A 24 -10.71 -1.75 18.54
C ASP A 24 -11.28 -3.13 18.22
N ILE A 25 -11.22 -3.51 16.94
CA ILE A 25 -11.69 -4.82 16.48
C ILE A 25 -10.76 -5.95 16.91
N MET A 26 -9.44 -5.75 16.86
CA MET A 26 -8.45 -6.78 17.15
C MET A 26 -8.10 -6.91 18.65
N SER A 27 -8.38 -5.89 19.48
CA SER A 27 -8.07 -5.92 20.91
C SER A 27 -8.89 -6.95 21.71
N GLU A 28 -10.04 -7.39 21.18
CA GLU A 28 -10.94 -8.33 21.85
C GLU A 28 -10.49 -9.81 21.82
N LYS A 29 -9.46 -10.18 21.07
CA LYS A 29 -9.01 -11.58 21.01
C LYS A 29 -7.51 -11.73 20.94
N ARG A 30 -6.87 -12.13 22.04
CA ARG A 30 -5.63 -12.92 21.99
C ARG A 30 -5.58 -13.99 23.06
N SER A 31 -5.82 -15.22 22.62
CA SER A 31 -5.18 -16.41 23.17
C SER A 31 -4.34 -17.02 22.05
N TYR A 32 -3.05 -16.76 22.03
CA TYR A 32 -2.13 -17.30 21.03
C TYR A 32 -1.57 -18.65 21.46
N ARG A 33 -1.89 -19.67 20.69
CA ARG A 33 -1.25 -20.98 20.78
C ARG A 33 -0.08 -21.01 19.82
N GLN A 34 1.15 -21.01 20.37
CA GLN A 34 2.38 -21.19 19.60
C GLN A 34 2.29 -22.47 18.76
N ARG A 35 2.45 -22.36 17.47
CA ARG A 35 2.83 -23.44 16.57
C ARG A 35 4.05 -23.04 15.75
N SER A 36 4.95 -23.99 15.65
CA SER A 36 6.29 -23.91 15.14
C SER A 36 6.38 -23.44 13.68
N LYS A 37 7.43 -22.68 13.46
CA LYS A 37 7.88 -22.03 12.24
C LYS A 37 8.20 -23.03 11.13
N VAL A 38 7.54 -22.90 10.00
CA VAL A 38 8.14 -23.17 8.69
C VAL A 38 8.06 -21.86 7.93
N VAL A 39 9.16 -21.14 7.89
CA VAL A 39 9.28 -19.93 7.08
C VAL A 39 9.52 -20.40 5.65
N ALA A 40 8.47 -20.45 4.85
CA ALA A 40 8.60 -20.52 3.41
C ALA A 40 8.89 -19.11 2.92
N ALA A 41 10.13 -18.80 2.60
CA ALA A 41 10.48 -17.60 1.84
C ALA A 41 9.85 -17.74 0.46
N VAL A 42 8.69 -17.15 0.25
CA VAL A 42 8.10 -17.04 -1.06
C VAL A 42 8.82 -15.89 -1.78
N VAL A 43 9.91 -16.22 -2.44
CA VAL A 43 10.48 -15.36 -3.47
C VAL A 43 9.55 -15.46 -4.68
N CYS A 44 8.51 -14.68 -4.69
CA CYS A 44 7.67 -14.53 -5.88
C CYS A 44 8.43 -13.67 -6.89
N THR A 45 9.30 -14.30 -7.69
CA THR A 45 9.80 -13.70 -8.91
C THR A 45 8.64 -13.73 -9.90
N VAL A 46 7.78 -12.73 -9.90
CA VAL A 46 6.78 -12.53 -10.95
C VAL A 46 7.52 -12.00 -12.15
N ILE A 47 7.95 -12.92 -13.03
CA ILE A 47 8.42 -12.56 -14.36
C ILE A 47 7.17 -12.25 -15.18
N LEU A 48 6.70 -11.01 -15.11
CA LEU A 48 5.76 -10.51 -16.12
C LEU A 48 6.57 -10.09 -17.35
N LEU A 49 6.22 -10.70 -18.47
CA LEU A 49 6.78 -10.44 -19.80
C LEU A 49 6.49 -8.99 -20.23
N GLY A 50 7.34 -8.08 -19.82
CA GLY A 50 7.39 -6.70 -20.26
C GLY A 50 8.80 -6.18 -20.03
N SER A 51 9.43 -5.65 -21.05
CA SER A 51 10.83 -5.24 -21.14
C SER A 51 11.28 -4.13 -20.17
N GLY A 52 10.55 -3.87 -19.09
CA GLY A 52 10.83 -2.82 -18.10
C GLY A 52 11.45 -3.27 -16.79
N SER A 53 11.31 -4.56 -16.41
CA SER A 53 11.63 -5.02 -15.04
C SER A 53 13.13 -5.02 -14.67
N VAL A 54 14.02 -5.03 -15.64
CA VAL A 54 15.48 -5.00 -15.40
C VAL A 54 15.99 -3.57 -15.16
N TYR A 55 15.24 -2.56 -15.60
CA TYR A 55 15.66 -1.15 -15.48
C TYR A 55 15.43 -0.63 -14.03
N ALA A 56 14.41 -1.12 -13.35
CA ALA A 56 14.03 -0.67 -12.01
C ALA A 56 15.04 -1.04 -10.92
N ALA A 57 15.59 -2.23 -10.96
CA ALA A 57 16.41 -2.78 -9.87
C ALA A 57 17.74 -2.04 -9.62
N ASN A 58 18.26 -1.30 -10.61
CA ASN A 58 19.57 -0.65 -10.52
C ASN A 58 19.52 0.89 -10.50
N HIS A 59 18.35 1.51 -10.60
CA HIS A 59 18.22 2.96 -10.76
C HIS A 59 17.42 3.64 -9.65
N TYR A 60 16.62 2.92 -8.89
CA TYR A 60 15.80 3.49 -7.80
C TYR A 60 16.42 3.23 -6.43
N LEU A 61 16.12 4.11 -5.49
CA LEU A 61 16.38 3.85 -4.08
C LEU A 61 15.61 2.59 -3.66
N ASN A 62 16.20 1.80 -2.79
CA ASN A 62 15.48 0.69 -2.18
C ASN A 62 14.51 1.23 -1.10
N PRO A 63 13.49 0.46 -0.68
CA PRO A 63 12.49 0.93 0.27
C PRO A 63 13.07 1.43 1.60
N SER A 64 14.13 0.82 2.15
CA SER A 64 14.73 1.30 3.40
C SER A 64 15.39 2.66 3.23
N GLN A 65 16.04 2.93 2.09
CA GLN A 65 16.59 4.25 1.78
C GLN A 65 15.49 5.32 1.61
N ILE A 66 14.32 4.93 1.06
CA ILE A 66 13.17 5.83 0.95
C ILE A 66 12.68 6.24 2.33
N VAL A 67 12.57 5.28 3.25
CA VAL A 67 12.20 5.57 4.65
C VAL A 67 13.20 6.51 5.29
N ASP A 68 14.50 6.26 5.13
CA ASP A 68 15.56 7.09 5.73
C ASP A 68 15.52 8.56 5.24
N GLU A 69 15.09 8.80 3.99
CA GLU A 69 14.93 10.17 3.45
C GLU A 69 13.63 10.85 3.91
N ILE A 70 12.56 10.08 4.18
CA ILE A 70 11.25 10.61 4.57
C ILE A 70 11.17 10.84 6.08
N SER A 71 11.68 9.89 6.85
CA SER A 71 11.54 9.88 8.31
C SER A 71 12.80 9.35 8.99
N ALA A 72 12.97 9.72 10.26
CA ALA A 72 14.00 9.13 11.11
C ALA A 72 13.58 7.75 11.67
N ASP A 73 12.55 7.11 11.12
CA ASP A 73 12.05 5.83 11.62
C ASP A 73 12.97 4.67 11.23
N SER A 74 13.96 4.46 12.10
CA SER A 74 14.92 3.36 11.92
C SER A 74 14.29 1.97 12.03
N ALA A 75 13.10 1.84 12.62
CA ALA A 75 12.41 0.57 12.73
C ALA A 75 11.79 0.16 11.40
N LEU A 76 11.10 1.09 10.73
CA LEU A 76 10.53 0.87 9.41
C LEU A 76 11.61 0.65 8.35
N SER A 77 12.70 1.43 8.40
CA SER A 77 13.84 1.25 7.51
C SER A 77 14.45 -0.17 7.65
N LYS A 78 14.66 -0.63 8.89
CA LYS A 78 15.14 -2.00 9.15
C LYS A 78 14.15 -3.06 8.70
N ALA A 79 12.84 -2.85 8.88
CA ALA A 79 11.81 -3.78 8.43
C ALA A 79 11.85 -3.96 6.92
N PHE A 80 12.04 -2.89 6.14
CA PHE A 80 12.22 -2.99 4.69
C PHE A 80 13.57 -3.60 4.27
N ALA A 81 14.60 -3.51 5.10
CA ALA A 81 15.91 -4.14 4.87
C ALA A 81 15.95 -5.62 5.30
N ASP A 82 14.94 -6.08 6.04
CA ASP A 82 14.88 -7.47 6.50
C ASP A 82 14.61 -8.42 5.33
N LYS A 83 15.16 -9.63 5.43
CA LYS A 83 14.98 -10.72 4.45
C LYS A 83 13.51 -11.13 4.24
N ASP A 84 12.66 -10.80 5.22
CA ASP A 84 11.25 -11.12 5.20
C ASP A 84 10.40 -9.97 4.61
N ALA A 85 11.01 -8.83 4.26
CA ALA A 85 10.32 -7.80 3.48
C ALA A 85 9.97 -8.35 2.09
N ILE A 86 8.79 -8.00 1.60
CA ILE A 86 8.36 -8.40 0.27
C ILE A 86 8.96 -7.43 -0.75
N THR A 87 10.00 -7.87 -1.45
CA THR A 87 10.56 -7.13 -2.58
C THR A 87 9.74 -7.43 -3.83
N ILE A 88 9.26 -6.41 -4.54
CA ILE A 88 8.36 -6.56 -5.69
C ILE A 88 9.06 -6.10 -6.98
N ASN A 89 9.50 -4.85 -7.07
CA ASN A 89 10.16 -4.25 -8.25
C ASN A 89 9.35 -4.41 -9.56
N GLU A 90 8.03 -4.31 -9.48
CA GLU A 90 7.13 -4.34 -10.63
C GLU A 90 6.94 -2.93 -11.17
N THR A 91 7.18 -2.73 -12.48
CA THR A 91 6.97 -1.46 -13.16
C THR A 91 5.80 -1.55 -14.13
N GLN A 92 4.90 -0.57 -14.05
CA GLN A 92 3.84 -0.34 -15.04
C GLN A 92 4.05 1.03 -15.68
N THR A 93 3.91 1.09 -17.01
CA THR A 93 3.97 2.35 -17.75
C THR A 93 2.57 2.81 -18.12
N SER A 94 2.24 4.05 -17.80
CA SER A 94 0.93 4.65 -18.08
C SER A 94 1.06 6.15 -18.30
N ASN A 95 0.47 6.66 -19.37
CA ASN A 95 0.36 8.09 -19.70
C ASN A 95 1.69 8.87 -19.57
N GLY A 96 2.79 8.28 -20.02
CA GLY A 96 4.12 8.91 -19.96
C GLY A 96 4.86 8.78 -18.64
N TYR A 97 4.36 7.97 -17.71
CA TYR A 97 5.00 7.68 -16.42
C TYR A 97 5.38 6.20 -16.31
N ASN A 98 6.53 5.93 -15.71
CA ASN A 98 6.91 4.63 -15.18
C ASN A 98 6.64 4.64 -13.69
N ILE A 99 5.75 3.77 -13.25
CA ILE A 99 5.31 3.63 -11.87
C ILE A 99 5.81 2.27 -11.40
N THR A 100 6.65 2.26 -10.37
CA THR A 100 7.30 1.03 -9.88
C THR A 100 6.91 0.81 -8.43
N LEU A 101 6.25 -0.31 -8.15
CA LEU A 101 6.07 -0.80 -6.78
C LEU A 101 7.35 -1.53 -6.37
N LEU A 102 8.09 -0.95 -5.43
CA LEU A 102 9.41 -1.44 -5.01
C LEU A 102 9.31 -2.55 -3.97
N GLY A 103 8.40 -2.40 -3.02
CA GLY A 103 8.24 -3.38 -1.96
C GLY A 103 7.11 -3.06 -0.99
N LEU A 104 6.85 -4.04 -0.13
CA LEU A 104 5.80 -4.02 0.89
C LEU A 104 6.34 -4.59 2.19
N VAL A 105 5.94 -4.03 3.32
CA VAL A 105 6.21 -4.57 4.65
C VAL A 105 4.98 -4.41 5.54
N SER A 106 4.74 -5.39 6.40
CA SER A 106 3.68 -5.32 7.40
C SER A 106 4.20 -4.78 8.73
N GLY A 107 3.39 -4.00 9.42
CA GLY A 107 3.66 -3.47 10.75
C GLY A 107 3.93 -4.53 11.82
N GLU A 108 3.44 -5.77 11.66
CA GLU A 108 3.77 -6.85 12.60
C GLU A 108 5.28 -7.09 12.75
N LYS A 109 6.05 -6.85 11.70
CA LYS A 109 7.51 -6.97 11.74
C LYS A 109 8.18 -5.79 12.41
N LEU A 110 7.55 -4.62 12.42
CA LEU A 110 8.07 -3.43 13.10
C LEU A 110 8.19 -3.67 14.61
N GLY A 111 7.28 -4.40 15.21
CA GLY A 111 7.34 -4.79 16.63
C GLY A 111 8.61 -5.53 17.05
N LEU A 112 9.36 -6.11 16.12
CA LEU A 112 10.64 -6.78 16.38
C LEU A 112 11.81 -5.80 16.54
N TYR A 113 11.72 -4.61 15.96
CA TYR A 113 12.81 -3.63 15.90
C TYR A 113 12.61 -2.41 16.79
N VAL A 114 11.42 -2.26 17.37
CA VAL A 114 11.06 -1.12 18.22
C VAL A 114 11.25 -1.50 19.68
N PRO A 115 11.95 -0.69 20.50
CA PRO A 115 11.99 -0.86 21.95
C PRO A 115 10.57 -0.85 22.55
N ASP A 116 10.35 -1.66 23.59
CA ASP A 116 9.03 -1.81 24.22
C ASP A 116 8.37 -0.48 24.64
N GLU A 117 9.20 0.53 24.95
CA GLU A 117 8.74 1.86 25.36
C GLU A 117 8.12 2.68 24.22
N THR A 118 8.50 2.38 22.96
CA THR A 118 8.03 3.09 21.73
C THR A 118 7.02 2.30 20.93
N LYS A 119 6.71 1.06 21.31
CA LYS A 119 5.70 0.22 20.60
C LYS A 119 4.31 0.83 20.50
N LYS A 120 4.03 1.90 21.25
CA LYS A 120 2.76 2.64 21.16
C LYS A 120 2.69 3.61 19.98
N GLU A 121 3.84 4.01 19.42
CA GLU A 121 3.92 4.99 18.33
C GLU A 121 4.03 4.35 16.96
N VAL A 122 4.55 3.11 16.89
CA VAL A 122 4.63 2.34 15.64
C VAL A 122 3.54 1.27 15.68
N SER A 123 2.52 1.45 14.86
CA SER A 123 1.42 0.50 14.81
C SER A 123 1.88 -0.81 14.15
N ASP A 124 1.79 -1.90 14.91
CA ASP A 124 1.97 -3.27 14.40
C ASP A 124 0.81 -3.74 13.50
N LYS A 125 -0.09 -2.81 13.14
CA LYS A 125 -1.33 -3.05 12.42
C LYS A 125 -1.42 -2.30 11.11
N HIS A 126 -0.33 -1.72 10.64
CA HIS A 126 -0.26 -1.03 9.37
C HIS A 126 0.48 -1.86 8.33
N SER A 127 0.14 -1.63 7.08
CA SER A 127 0.91 -2.05 5.93
C SER A 127 1.60 -0.84 5.31
N TYR A 128 2.84 -1.04 4.84
CA TYR A 128 3.65 0.00 4.24
C TYR A 128 4.10 -0.44 2.85
N ALA A 129 3.97 0.44 1.87
CA ALA A 129 4.44 0.19 0.52
C ALA A 129 5.31 1.35 0.03
N ALA A 130 6.31 1.04 -0.80
CA ALA A 130 7.20 2.03 -1.39
C ALA A 130 7.05 2.03 -2.90
N LEU A 131 6.84 3.22 -3.47
CA LEU A 131 6.76 3.46 -4.91
C LEU A 131 7.88 4.36 -5.40
N ALA A 132 8.29 4.17 -6.65
CA ALA A 132 9.08 5.12 -7.42
C ALA A 132 8.32 5.50 -8.68
N ILE A 133 8.23 6.79 -8.98
CA ILE A 133 7.52 7.32 -10.13
C ILE A 133 8.47 8.22 -10.92
N SER A 134 8.65 7.91 -12.19
CA SER A 134 9.48 8.69 -13.10
C SER A 134 8.77 8.92 -14.43
N LYS A 135 9.19 9.92 -15.20
CA LYS A 135 8.71 10.08 -16.56
C LYS A 135 9.40 9.09 -17.50
N SER A 136 8.64 8.49 -18.39
CA SER A 136 9.15 7.50 -19.34
C SER A 136 10.11 8.09 -20.39
N ASP A 137 10.08 9.41 -20.60
CA ASP A 137 10.99 10.13 -21.48
C ASP A 137 12.30 10.56 -20.78
N GLY A 138 12.45 10.23 -19.49
CA GLY A 138 13.62 10.59 -18.68
C GLY A 138 13.67 12.04 -18.22
N SER A 139 12.65 12.86 -18.51
CA SER A 139 12.56 14.21 -17.97
C SER A 139 12.28 14.19 -16.47
N LYS A 140 12.73 15.23 -15.75
CA LYS A 140 12.60 15.29 -14.30
C LYS A 140 11.15 15.53 -13.84
N MET A 141 10.77 14.89 -12.77
CA MET A 141 9.59 15.22 -11.99
C MET A 141 9.93 16.24 -10.90
N SER A 142 8.96 17.05 -10.51
CA SER A 142 9.13 18.06 -9.47
C SER A 142 8.07 17.98 -8.37
N ASN A 143 6.99 17.25 -8.61
CA ASN A 143 5.90 17.04 -7.66
C ASN A 143 5.18 15.72 -7.96
N SER A 144 4.47 15.20 -6.96
CA SER A 144 3.49 14.14 -7.10
C SER A 144 2.09 14.71 -6.91
N ASN A 145 1.18 14.35 -7.80
CA ASN A 145 -0.24 14.63 -7.70
C ASN A 145 -1.07 13.34 -7.77
N PHE A 146 -0.42 12.19 -7.66
CA PHE A 146 -1.11 10.91 -7.77
C PHE A 146 -1.83 10.55 -6.47
N CYS A 147 -2.94 9.86 -6.64
CA CYS A 147 -3.68 9.22 -5.56
C CYS A 147 -3.38 7.73 -5.56
N VAL A 148 -3.11 7.20 -4.38
CA VAL A 148 -2.84 5.77 -4.17
C VAL A 148 -3.90 5.21 -3.25
N SER A 149 -4.49 4.08 -3.65
CA SER A 149 -5.54 3.42 -2.87
C SER A 149 -5.40 1.90 -2.93
N PRO A 150 -5.50 1.20 -1.81
CA PRO A 150 -5.72 -0.24 -1.84
C PRO A 150 -7.12 -0.54 -2.42
N LEU A 151 -7.21 -1.63 -3.20
CA LEU A 151 -8.47 -2.20 -3.67
C LEU A 151 -8.55 -3.66 -3.23
N ILE A 152 -9.71 -4.09 -2.77
CA ILE A 152 -9.91 -5.45 -2.26
C ILE A 152 -10.92 -6.16 -3.16
N ASN A 153 -10.60 -7.38 -3.60
CA ASN A 153 -11.51 -8.17 -4.41
C ASN A 153 -12.85 -8.36 -3.71
N GLY A 154 -13.93 -8.16 -4.47
CA GLY A 154 -15.29 -8.29 -3.99
C GLY A 154 -15.85 -7.08 -3.25
N GLU A 155 -15.02 -6.05 -3.00
CA GLU A 155 -15.44 -4.82 -2.33
C GLU A 155 -15.48 -3.66 -3.32
N ALA A 156 -16.56 -2.88 -3.32
CA ALA A 156 -16.65 -1.70 -4.18
C ALA A 156 -15.69 -0.61 -3.73
N PHE A 157 -15.08 0.11 -4.67
CA PHE A 157 -14.19 1.24 -4.37
C PHE A 157 -14.89 2.32 -3.51
N THR A 158 -16.20 2.50 -3.69
CA THR A 158 -16.99 3.44 -2.88
C THR A 158 -17.03 3.09 -1.40
N ASP A 159 -16.86 1.84 -1.06
CA ASP A 159 -16.96 1.33 0.30
C ASP A 159 -15.57 1.11 0.93
N VAL A 160 -14.60 0.63 0.12
CA VAL A 160 -13.24 0.34 0.59
C VAL A 160 -12.24 1.04 -0.31
N ASN A 161 -11.56 2.04 0.22
CA ASN A 161 -10.64 2.91 -0.52
C ASN A 161 -9.60 3.55 0.42
N ALA A 162 -8.81 4.47 -0.11
CA ALA A 162 -7.77 5.17 0.63
C ALA A 162 -8.28 5.86 1.91
N ALA A 163 -9.49 6.44 1.88
CA ALA A 163 -10.05 7.13 3.04
C ALA A 163 -10.45 6.14 4.15
N THR A 164 -11.14 5.06 3.77
CA THR A 164 -11.65 4.06 4.73
C THR A 164 -10.56 3.13 5.26
N LEU A 165 -9.42 3.04 4.57
CA LEU A 165 -8.22 2.29 4.98
C LEU A 165 -7.15 3.19 5.59
N ASN A 166 -7.49 4.43 5.96
CA ASN A 166 -6.58 5.38 6.62
C ASN A 166 -5.24 5.57 5.89
N VAL A 167 -5.27 5.65 4.54
CA VAL A 167 -4.04 5.80 3.76
C VAL A 167 -3.37 7.13 4.06
N GLY A 168 -2.14 7.05 4.56
CA GLY A 168 -1.18 8.15 4.65
C GLY A 168 -0.17 8.07 3.52
N LEU A 169 0.25 9.21 2.98
CA LEU A 169 1.24 9.31 1.93
C LEU A 169 2.29 10.34 2.26
N SER A 170 3.55 9.94 2.20
CA SER A 170 4.71 10.82 2.30
C SER A 170 5.58 10.65 1.06
N TRP A 171 6.12 11.76 0.53
CA TRP A 171 6.93 11.69 -0.66
C TRP A 171 8.05 12.73 -0.70
N PHE A 172 9.06 12.46 -1.51
CA PHE A 172 10.13 13.40 -1.87
C PHE A 172 10.58 13.18 -3.31
N GLU A 173 11.27 14.18 -3.87
CA GLU A 173 11.92 14.08 -5.18
C GLU A 173 13.42 13.92 -4.99
N LYS A 174 14.02 13.00 -5.75
CA LYS A 174 15.47 12.84 -5.84
C LYS A 174 15.86 12.45 -7.26
N ASP A 175 16.76 13.21 -7.85
CA ASP A 175 17.29 13.00 -9.20
C ASP A 175 16.22 12.94 -10.31
N GLY A 176 15.09 13.61 -10.13
CA GLY A 176 13.97 13.64 -11.07
C GLY A 176 12.98 12.50 -10.92
N VAL A 177 13.12 11.68 -9.89
CA VAL A 177 12.20 10.60 -9.51
C VAL A 177 11.43 11.00 -8.26
N ILE A 178 10.14 10.76 -8.25
CA ILE A 178 9.32 10.86 -7.03
C ILE A 178 9.34 9.51 -6.33
N TYR A 179 9.66 9.54 -5.05
CA TYR A 179 9.56 8.39 -4.16
C TYR A 179 8.43 8.60 -3.18
N GLU A 180 7.56 7.63 -3.07
CA GLU A 180 6.40 7.66 -2.18
C GLU A 180 6.45 6.51 -1.18
N LEU A 181 6.17 6.83 0.08
CA LEU A 181 5.92 5.87 1.15
C LEU A 181 4.44 5.94 1.50
N ILE A 182 3.77 4.84 1.33
CA ILE A 182 2.36 4.65 1.64
C ILE A 182 2.27 3.90 2.96
N GLU A 183 1.44 4.39 3.86
CA GLU A 183 1.03 3.72 5.09
C GLU A 183 -0.49 3.55 5.04
N CYS A 184 -1.01 2.40 5.43
CA CYS A 184 -2.45 2.16 5.55
C CYS A 184 -2.72 1.10 6.62
N ASP A 185 -4.00 0.92 6.95
CA ASP A 185 -4.44 -0.17 7.81
C ASP A 185 -3.94 -1.53 7.29
N ASN A 186 -3.83 -2.49 8.21
CA ASN A 186 -3.27 -3.80 7.90
C ASN A 186 -4.03 -4.53 6.79
N LEU A 187 -3.41 -4.65 5.63
CA LEU A 187 -3.97 -5.34 4.47
C LEU A 187 -3.87 -6.87 4.57
N GLU A 188 -3.06 -7.41 5.48
CA GLU A 188 -2.88 -8.88 5.60
C GLU A 188 -4.16 -9.60 6.01
N ILE A 189 -5.07 -8.93 6.74
CA ILE A 189 -6.36 -9.55 7.08
C ILE A 189 -7.20 -9.92 5.85
N PHE A 190 -6.94 -9.27 4.69
CA PHE A 190 -7.61 -9.50 3.42
C PHE A 190 -6.80 -10.38 2.45
N ALA A 191 -5.70 -10.99 2.90
CA ALA A 191 -4.77 -11.70 2.01
C ALA A 191 -5.40 -12.89 1.25
N ASP A 192 -6.45 -13.49 1.79
CA ASP A 192 -7.21 -14.58 1.14
C ASP A 192 -8.15 -14.09 0.04
N ARG A 193 -8.55 -12.81 0.06
CA ARG A 193 -9.44 -12.22 -0.95
C ARG A 193 -8.71 -11.73 -2.19
N GLY A 194 -7.45 -11.33 -2.04
CA GLY A 194 -6.64 -10.65 -3.03
C GLY A 194 -6.78 -9.14 -2.93
N VAL A 195 -5.64 -8.49 -2.82
CA VAL A 195 -5.51 -7.04 -2.61
C VAL A 195 -4.64 -6.45 -3.71
N TYR A 196 -4.99 -5.27 -4.16
CA TYR A 196 -4.22 -4.48 -5.11
C TYR A 196 -3.83 -3.15 -4.48
N LEU A 197 -2.75 -2.57 -4.99
CA LEU A 197 -2.42 -1.16 -4.82
C LEU A 197 -2.68 -0.47 -6.15
N SER A 198 -3.63 0.46 -6.16
CA SER A 198 -3.94 1.28 -7.33
C SER A 198 -3.27 2.64 -7.22
N LEU A 199 -2.97 3.24 -8.38
CA LEU A 199 -2.53 4.62 -8.52
C LEU A 199 -3.27 5.26 -9.68
N VAL A 200 -3.78 6.49 -9.47
CA VAL A 200 -4.47 7.31 -10.47
C VAL A 200 -4.06 8.78 -10.34
N ASP A 201 -4.47 9.64 -11.28
CA ASP A 201 -4.16 11.07 -11.27
C ASP A 201 -4.85 11.79 -10.09
N ASP A 202 -6.15 11.58 -9.89
CA ASP A 202 -6.95 12.23 -8.85
C ASP A 202 -7.82 11.23 -8.07
N PHE A 203 -8.15 11.57 -6.81
CA PHE A 203 -9.04 10.76 -5.99
C PHE A 203 -10.43 10.65 -6.62
N GLY A 204 -10.91 9.42 -6.75
CA GLY A 204 -12.18 9.09 -7.40
C GLY A 204 -12.03 8.64 -8.86
N ASP A 205 -10.89 8.89 -9.49
CA ASP A 205 -10.58 8.39 -10.83
C ASP A 205 -10.49 6.87 -10.88
N GLU A 206 -10.31 6.21 -9.74
CA GLU A 206 -10.32 4.75 -9.63
C GLU A 206 -11.59 4.13 -10.22
N VAL A 207 -12.74 4.80 -10.08
CA VAL A 207 -14.03 4.33 -10.65
C VAL A 207 -13.99 4.31 -12.18
N ALA A 208 -13.24 5.22 -12.80
CA ALA A 208 -13.07 5.28 -14.25
C ALA A 208 -11.91 4.41 -14.75
N ALA A 209 -10.82 4.35 -13.95
CA ALA A 209 -9.59 3.65 -14.30
C ALA A 209 -9.66 2.12 -14.10
N PHE A 210 -10.47 1.67 -13.15
CA PHE A 210 -10.57 0.25 -12.79
C PHE A 210 -12.01 -0.23 -12.79
N ARG A 211 -12.19 -1.51 -13.10
CA ARG A 211 -13.47 -2.22 -12.99
C ARG A 211 -13.31 -3.49 -12.20
N MET A 212 -14.27 -3.74 -11.36
CA MET A 212 -14.43 -5.03 -10.71
C MET A 212 -15.28 -5.95 -11.61
N ASP A 213 -14.79 -7.12 -11.87
CA ASP A 213 -15.54 -8.17 -12.55
C ASP A 213 -16.59 -8.74 -11.58
N GLU A 214 -17.87 -8.65 -11.93
CA GLU A 214 -18.98 -9.05 -11.06
C GLU A 214 -18.98 -10.55 -10.70
N ALA A 215 -18.46 -11.39 -11.60
CA ALA A 215 -18.47 -12.85 -11.39
C ALA A 215 -17.32 -13.31 -10.48
N THR A 216 -16.18 -12.63 -10.54
CA THR A 216 -14.95 -13.03 -9.81
C THR A 216 -14.58 -12.09 -8.68
N GLY A 217 -15.15 -10.89 -8.61
CA GLY A 217 -14.77 -9.83 -7.71
C GLY A 217 -13.41 -9.20 -8.00
N LYS A 218 -12.71 -9.60 -9.06
CA LYS A 218 -11.37 -9.14 -9.36
C LYS A 218 -11.36 -7.78 -10.05
N TYR A 219 -10.44 -6.93 -9.62
CA TYR A 219 -10.19 -5.66 -10.30
C TYR A 219 -9.29 -5.83 -11.52
N HIS A 220 -9.54 -5.03 -12.55
CA HIS A 220 -8.74 -4.90 -13.75
C HIS A 220 -8.76 -3.47 -14.28
N LYS A 221 -7.71 -3.11 -15.02
CA LYS A 221 -7.59 -1.77 -15.63
C LYS A 221 -8.60 -1.62 -16.78
N VAL A 222 -9.23 -0.46 -16.88
CA VAL A 222 -10.05 -0.06 -18.03
C VAL A 222 -9.10 0.27 -19.18
N LYS A 223 -9.25 -0.42 -20.31
CA LYS A 223 -8.33 -0.35 -21.46
C LYS A 223 -8.21 1.06 -22.06
N ASP A 224 -9.31 1.79 -22.11
CA ASP A 224 -9.41 3.08 -22.80
C ASP A 224 -9.46 4.26 -21.80
N TYR A 225 -8.98 4.05 -20.55
CA TYR A 225 -8.83 5.14 -19.60
C TYR A 225 -7.73 6.09 -20.06
N ALA A 226 -8.06 7.38 -20.18
CA ALA A 226 -7.16 8.39 -20.76
C ALA A 226 -6.13 8.96 -19.75
N GLY A 227 -6.37 8.79 -18.46
CA GLY A 227 -5.48 9.25 -17.40
C GLY A 227 -4.35 8.27 -17.07
N THR A 228 -3.55 8.64 -16.08
CA THR A 228 -2.52 7.76 -15.53
C THR A 228 -3.16 6.71 -14.63
N SER A 229 -2.81 5.46 -14.81
CA SER A 229 -3.26 4.40 -13.92
C SER A 229 -2.25 3.27 -13.79
N ALA A 230 -2.07 2.78 -12.57
CA ALA A 230 -1.36 1.53 -12.29
C ALA A 230 -2.18 0.67 -11.32
N LEU A 231 -2.06 -0.65 -11.45
CA LEU A 231 -2.76 -1.61 -10.61
C LEU A 231 -1.82 -2.77 -10.30
N PHE A 232 -1.26 -2.79 -9.10
CA PHE A 232 -0.32 -3.80 -8.65
C PHE A 232 -1.02 -4.83 -7.77
N THR A 233 -0.84 -6.10 -8.06
CA THR A 233 -1.29 -7.16 -7.16
C THR A 233 -0.33 -7.27 -5.98
N LEU A 234 -0.84 -7.15 -4.75
CA LEU A 234 -0.02 -7.31 -3.56
C LEU A 234 0.14 -8.79 -3.20
N PRO A 235 1.38 -9.32 -3.14
CA PRO A 235 1.64 -10.71 -2.83
C PRO A 235 1.60 -10.96 -1.31
N LEU A 236 0.44 -10.71 -0.70
CA LEU A 236 0.23 -10.90 0.72
C LEU A 236 0.23 -12.38 1.10
N ASP A 237 0.70 -12.67 2.31
CA ASP A 237 0.74 -14.02 2.87
C ASP A 237 -0.67 -14.47 3.28
N LYS A 238 -1.23 -15.43 2.55
CA LYS A 238 -2.58 -15.94 2.80
C LYS A 238 -2.73 -16.64 4.17
N ASP A 239 -1.63 -17.12 4.74
CA ASP A 239 -1.65 -17.75 6.07
C ASP A 239 -1.86 -16.70 7.18
N LYS A 240 -1.72 -15.42 6.86
CA LYS A 240 -1.98 -14.30 7.76
C LYS A 240 -3.38 -13.69 7.59
N ALA A 241 -4.17 -14.18 6.64
CA ALA A 241 -5.54 -13.73 6.48
C ALA A 241 -6.35 -13.96 7.77
N ASP A 242 -7.14 -12.97 8.14
CA ASP A 242 -8.13 -13.09 9.22
C ASP A 242 -9.51 -12.70 8.67
N THR A 243 -10.19 -13.68 8.10
CA THR A 243 -11.50 -13.49 7.48
C THR A 243 -12.52 -12.89 8.46
N MET A 244 -12.44 -13.25 9.75
CA MET A 244 -13.38 -12.73 10.75
C MET A 244 -13.09 -11.24 11.06
N ALA A 245 -11.81 -10.86 11.17
CA ALA A 245 -11.43 -9.45 11.34
C ALA A 245 -11.79 -8.64 10.09
N ALA A 246 -11.52 -9.18 8.89
CA ALA A 246 -11.88 -8.57 7.63
C ALA A 246 -13.38 -8.31 7.50
N ASP A 247 -14.22 -9.34 7.79
CA ASP A 247 -15.68 -9.20 7.72
C ASP A 247 -16.22 -8.18 8.74
N LYS A 248 -15.67 -8.20 9.96
CA LYS A 248 -16.06 -7.24 11.01
C LYS A 248 -15.70 -5.80 10.60
N PHE A 249 -14.52 -5.60 10.02
CA PHE A 249 -14.10 -4.30 9.50
C PHE A 249 -15.04 -3.81 8.39
N LEU A 250 -15.34 -4.64 7.39
CA LEU A 250 -16.23 -4.28 6.28
C LEU A 250 -17.66 -3.98 6.75
N VAL A 251 -18.14 -4.71 7.76
CA VAL A 251 -19.45 -4.42 8.36
C VAL A 251 -19.45 -3.07 9.08
N SER A 252 -18.34 -2.68 9.73
CA SER A 252 -18.26 -1.37 10.38
C SER A 252 -18.37 -0.23 9.37
N LEU A 253 -17.68 -0.31 8.24
CA LEU A 253 -17.73 0.70 7.17
C LEU A 253 -19.15 0.91 6.61
N ARG A 254 -19.92 -0.19 6.43
CA ARG A 254 -21.29 -0.13 5.89
C ARG A 254 -22.34 0.40 6.87
N ARG A 255 -22.02 0.49 8.15
CA ARG A 255 -22.94 1.06 9.17
C ARG A 255 -22.79 2.56 9.33
N GLU A 256 -21.68 3.11 8.86
CA GLU A 256 -21.34 4.53 8.99
C GLU A 256 -21.69 5.33 7.69
N ALA A 257 -21.99 4.63 6.60
CA ALA A 257 -22.45 5.20 5.33
C ALA A 257 -23.98 5.36 5.29
#